data_5ebfe1a9dc240b546bd7bfa17206ab70
#
_entry.id   5ebfe1a9dc240b546bd7bfa17206ab70
#
_cell.length_a   1.000
_cell.length_b   1.000
_cell.length_c   1.000
_cell.angle_alpha   90.00
_cell.angle_beta   90.00
_cell.angle_gamma   90.00
#
_symmetry.space_group_name_H-M   'P 1'
#
loop_
_entity.id
_entity.type
_entity.pdbx_description
1 polymer ?
#
loop_
_entity_poly.entity_id
_entity_poly.type
_entity_poly.pdbx_seq_one_letter_code
_entity_poly.pdbx_strand_id
1 'polypeptide(L)'
;MGLCVGGLFLSANIALVLADFSASPFDGAPRDEEGRFTNPSGELVHGTLEVRLPFMLRRMGTYFRSGTDAPERVANDGVFLRENAQQGVPTVTWIGHATLLVQMGGVSFLTDPTWSNRPSPVPLLGPKRFVKPGMAIADLPPIDFVVISHNHYDHLDLPTLKALAKRDPTTKFYVPLGNGDLLRKADITHVHELDWGQTVNFGSIVIHCLPSRHWSKRSINDDNKSLWSSWAITGAEKRFYFSGDTGYFSGFEDIGNKLGPFDLVAVPIGAYEPVAMMRESHMNPEEAIAAALDLQAKKAIAIHYGTFDLSDEPLAEPPKRFLAAAKSSALGGSAAWIVKVGETRTF
;
A
#
# COMPACT_ATOMS: atom_id res chain seq x y z
N MET A 1 4.68 57.53 43.82
CA MET A 1 3.62 56.69 43.29
C MET A 1 4.04 56.30 41.88
N GLY A 2 4.71 55.15 41.74
CA GLY A 2 5.18 54.60 40.45
C GLY A 2 4.49 53.27 40.23
N LEU A 3 3.73 53.19 39.14
CA LEU A 3 3.16 51.92 38.68
C LEU A 3 4.18 51.19 37.82
N CYS A 4 4.62 50.00 38.26
CA CYS A 4 5.31 49.03 37.44
C CYS A 4 4.29 48.20 36.67
N VAL A 5 4.31 48.31 35.33
CA VAL A 5 3.58 47.41 34.44
C VAL A 5 4.51 46.23 34.11
N GLY A 6 4.24 45.07 34.69
CA GLY A 6 4.93 43.84 34.38
C GLY A 6 4.38 43.22 33.10
N GLY A 7 5.20 43.20 32.05
CA GLY A 7 4.90 42.45 30.83
C GLY A 7 5.17 40.99 31.03
N LEU A 8 4.13 40.13 30.98
CA LEU A 8 4.29 38.67 30.85
C LEU A 8 4.68 38.36 29.41
N PHE A 9 5.91 37.94 29.20
CA PHE A 9 6.30 37.25 27.97
C PHE A 9 5.88 35.77 28.08
N LEU A 10 4.81 35.38 27.39
CA LEU A 10 4.54 33.98 27.11
C LEU A 10 5.56 33.50 26.08
N SER A 11 6.57 32.77 26.52
CA SER A 11 7.43 31.96 25.65
C SER A 11 6.65 30.75 25.19
N ALA A 12 6.18 30.74 23.95
CA ALA A 12 5.65 29.58 23.29
C ALA A 12 6.83 28.61 23.03
N ASN A 13 6.94 27.57 23.84
CA ASN A 13 7.80 26.45 23.55
C ASN A 13 7.23 25.69 22.36
N ILE A 14 7.75 25.98 21.15
CA ILE A 14 7.61 25.10 20.00
C ILE A 14 8.50 23.91 20.28
N ALA A 15 7.92 22.86 20.86
CA ALA A 15 8.56 21.55 20.92
C ALA A 15 8.70 21.04 19.48
N LEU A 16 9.91 21.14 18.94
CA LEU A 16 10.31 20.44 17.73
C LEU A 16 10.21 18.94 18.04
N VAL A 17 9.14 18.30 17.57
CA VAL A 17 9.04 16.85 17.63
C VAL A 17 10.06 16.29 16.66
N LEU A 18 11.27 16.07 17.14
CA LEU A 18 12.27 15.26 16.46
C LEU A 18 11.65 13.84 16.36
N ALA A 19 11.42 13.38 15.15
CA ALA A 19 11.05 11.99 14.93
C ALA A 19 12.20 11.11 15.44
N ASP A 20 11.97 10.39 16.52
CA ASP A 20 12.92 9.40 17.01
C ASP A 20 12.96 8.24 16.01
N PHE A 21 13.99 8.23 15.17
CA PHE A 21 14.30 7.10 14.30
C PHE A 21 15.02 6.04 15.15
N SER A 22 14.28 5.10 15.70
CA SER A 22 14.89 3.94 16.36
C SER A 22 15.38 2.95 15.31
N ALA A 23 16.62 2.47 15.44
CA ALA A 23 17.14 1.41 14.58
C ALA A 23 16.31 0.14 14.73
N SER A 24 15.74 -0.35 13.62
CA SER A 24 15.02 -1.62 13.53
C SER A 24 16.01 -2.76 13.20
N PRO A 25 15.67 -4.02 13.46
CA PRO A 25 16.51 -5.16 13.07
C PRO A 25 16.63 -5.38 11.55
N PHE A 26 16.03 -4.56 10.72
CA PHE A 26 16.22 -4.54 9.27
C PHE A 26 17.24 -3.43 8.96
N ASP A 27 18.45 -3.80 8.53
CA ASP A 27 19.65 -2.92 8.42
C ASP A 27 19.65 -1.96 7.20
N GLY A 28 18.47 -1.56 6.71
CA GLY A 28 18.34 -0.75 5.49
C GLY A 28 18.31 -1.60 4.21
N ALA A 29 17.91 -0.96 3.09
CA ALA A 29 17.79 -1.62 1.81
C ALA A 29 19.18 -1.77 1.14
N PRO A 30 19.56 -2.97 0.67
CA PRO A 30 20.81 -3.19 -0.03
C PRO A 30 20.83 -2.44 -1.37
N ARG A 31 22.06 -2.11 -1.84
CA ARG A 31 22.29 -1.44 -3.11
C ARG A 31 23.39 -2.14 -3.90
N ASP A 32 23.29 -2.08 -5.23
CA ASP A 32 24.33 -2.52 -6.14
C ASP A 32 25.48 -1.48 -6.26
N GLU A 33 26.48 -1.81 -7.09
CA GLU A 33 27.64 -0.95 -7.33
C GLU A 33 27.27 0.39 -8.01
N GLU A 34 26.15 0.44 -8.73
CA GLU A 34 25.60 1.65 -9.34
C GLU A 34 24.71 2.45 -8.39
N GLY A 35 24.55 2.01 -7.15
CA GLY A 35 23.74 2.65 -6.11
C GLY A 35 22.24 2.43 -6.26
N ARG A 36 21.80 1.49 -7.10
CA ARG A 36 20.41 1.09 -7.26
C ARG A 36 20.01 0.14 -6.14
N PHE A 37 18.76 0.22 -5.70
CA PHE A 37 18.23 -0.70 -4.69
C PHE A 37 18.12 -2.12 -5.24
N THR A 38 18.37 -3.11 -4.38
CA THR A 38 18.30 -4.53 -4.72
C THR A 38 17.46 -5.30 -3.71
N ASN A 39 16.99 -6.49 -4.10
CA ASN A 39 16.33 -7.38 -3.15
C ASN A 39 17.36 -8.19 -2.35
N PRO A 40 17.07 -8.54 -1.08
CA PRO A 40 17.99 -9.36 -0.28
C PRO A 40 18.29 -10.73 -0.92
N SER A 41 17.36 -11.26 -1.71
CA SER A 41 17.51 -12.52 -2.46
C SER A 41 18.19 -12.39 -3.82
N GLY A 42 18.72 -11.20 -4.15
CA GLY A 42 19.37 -10.90 -5.44
C GLY A 42 18.42 -10.27 -6.47
N GLU A 43 18.88 -10.19 -7.71
CA GLU A 43 18.12 -9.59 -8.81
C GLU A 43 16.85 -10.40 -9.16
N LEU A 44 15.79 -9.69 -9.54
CA LEU A 44 14.56 -10.32 -10.04
C LEU A 44 14.72 -10.76 -11.48
N VAL A 45 14.26 -11.95 -11.78
CA VAL A 45 14.19 -12.47 -13.14
C VAL A 45 12.84 -12.07 -13.75
N HIS A 46 12.85 -11.08 -14.65
CA HIS A 46 11.62 -10.59 -15.31
C HIS A 46 11.23 -11.40 -16.57
N GLY A 47 11.63 -12.66 -16.66
CA GLY A 47 11.38 -13.51 -17.82
C GLY A 47 12.22 -13.17 -19.06
N THR A 48 12.35 -14.13 -19.97
CA THR A 48 13.05 -13.97 -21.24
C THR A 48 12.21 -13.17 -22.26
N LEU A 49 12.82 -12.72 -23.35
CA LEU A 49 12.10 -12.10 -24.47
C LEU A 49 10.99 -13.01 -25.04
N GLU A 50 11.20 -14.33 -25.01
CA GLU A 50 10.21 -15.33 -25.45
C GLU A 50 8.93 -15.31 -24.61
N VAL A 51 9.02 -14.95 -23.32
CA VAL A 51 7.85 -14.77 -22.44
C VAL A 51 7.29 -13.35 -22.54
N ARG A 52 8.18 -12.35 -22.54
CA ARG A 52 7.79 -10.93 -22.48
C ARG A 52 7.10 -10.43 -23.75
N LEU A 53 7.60 -10.82 -24.94
CA LEU A 53 7.03 -10.32 -26.20
C LEU A 53 5.60 -10.85 -26.44
N PRO A 54 5.30 -12.15 -26.32
CA PRO A 54 3.92 -12.63 -26.41
C PRO A 54 3.01 -12.02 -25.34
N PHE A 55 3.48 -11.82 -24.11
CA PHE A 55 2.73 -11.14 -23.06
C PHE A 55 2.36 -9.70 -23.47
N MET A 56 3.32 -8.91 -23.95
CA MET A 56 3.06 -7.54 -24.41
C MET A 56 2.06 -7.49 -25.56
N LEU A 57 2.15 -8.42 -26.53
CA LEU A 57 1.21 -8.50 -27.64
C LEU A 57 -0.20 -8.85 -27.16
N ARG A 58 -0.35 -9.79 -26.23
CA ARG A 58 -1.65 -10.10 -25.61
C ARG A 58 -2.22 -8.89 -24.88
N ARG A 59 -1.39 -8.16 -24.10
CA ARG A 59 -1.83 -6.94 -23.38
C ARG A 59 -2.33 -5.84 -24.32
N MET A 60 -1.74 -5.69 -25.51
CA MET A 60 -2.28 -4.78 -26.51
C MET A 60 -3.69 -5.19 -26.98
N GLY A 61 -3.95 -6.49 -27.13
CA GLY A 61 -5.27 -7.02 -27.49
C GLY A 61 -6.33 -6.82 -26.40
N THR A 62 -5.94 -6.77 -25.13
CA THR A 62 -6.89 -6.60 -24.01
C THR A 62 -7.31 -5.15 -23.75
N TYR A 63 -6.75 -4.19 -24.46
CA TYR A 63 -7.06 -2.77 -24.31
C TYR A 63 -8.57 -2.44 -24.38
N PHE A 64 -9.32 -3.21 -25.18
CA PHE A 64 -10.77 -3.09 -25.37
C PHE A 64 -11.58 -4.08 -24.53
N ARG A 65 -10.93 -4.87 -23.65
CA ARG A 65 -11.62 -5.86 -22.83
C ARG A 65 -12.64 -5.20 -21.91
N SER A 66 -13.79 -5.82 -21.77
CA SER A 66 -14.81 -5.42 -20.79
C SER A 66 -14.47 -6.02 -19.42
N GLY A 67 -14.71 -5.26 -18.35
CA GLY A 67 -14.52 -5.73 -16.96
C GLY A 67 -15.74 -6.50 -16.44
N THR A 68 -16.30 -7.45 -17.20
CA THR A 68 -17.52 -8.21 -16.80
C THR A 68 -17.31 -9.01 -15.51
N ASP A 69 -16.08 -9.41 -15.22
CA ASP A 69 -15.70 -10.17 -14.04
C ASP A 69 -15.00 -9.33 -12.95
N ALA A 70 -15.14 -8.01 -13.02
CA ALA A 70 -14.63 -7.11 -12.00
C ALA A 70 -15.34 -7.33 -10.65
N PRO A 71 -14.66 -7.06 -9.51
CA PRO A 71 -15.27 -7.16 -8.19
C PRO A 71 -16.56 -6.35 -8.08
N GLU A 72 -17.51 -6.89 -7.32
CA GLU A 72 -18.72 -6.14 -6.98
C GLU A 72 -18.36 -4.84 -6.25
N ARG A 73 -19.16 -3.80 -6.49
CA ARG A 73 -19.03 -2.51 -5.84
C ARG A 73 -20.28 -2.16 -5.04
N VAL A 74 -20.06 -1.70 -3.81
CA VAL A 74 -21.09 -1.03 -3.00
C VAL A 74 -20.76 0.46 -2.91
N ALA A 75 -21.77 1.30 -3.00
CA ALA A 75 -21.56 2.74 -2.79
C ALA A 75 -21.27 2.99 -1.30
N ASN A 76 -20.23 3.79 -1.03
CA ASN A 76 -19.89 4.21 0.32
C ASN A 76 -19.80 5.75 0.32
N ASP A 77 -20.70 6.38 1.05
CA ASP A 77 -20.81 7.84 1.15
C ASP A 77 -19.94 8.42 2.27
N GLY A 78 -19.20 7.57 2.98
CA GLY A 78 -18.28 7.94 4.04
C GLY A 78 -18.94 8.44 5.34
N VAL A 79 -20.26 8.47 5.47
CA VAL A 79 -20.94 8.97 6.69
C VAL A 79 -20.45 8.18 7.90
N PHE A 80 -20.56 6.85 7.87
CA PHE A 80 -20.09 5.99 8.96
C PHE A 80 -18.60 6.23 9.27
N LEU A 81 -17.74 6.36 8.25
CA LEU A 81 -16.29 6.49 8.44
C LEU A 81 -15.90 7.86 9.03
N ARG A 82 -16.65 8.92 8.71
CA ARG A 82 -16.45 10.24 9.34
C ARG A 82 -16.86 10.22 10.82
N GLU A 83 -17.94 9.56 11.16
CA GLU A 83 -18.37 9.35 12.55
C GLU A 83 -17.37 8.45 13.30
N ASN A 84 -16.93 7.37 12.66
CA ASN A 84 -15.98 6.43 13.23
C ASN A 84 -14.59 7.04 13.52
N ALA A 85 -14.19 8.08 12.80
CA ALA A 85 -12.96 8.80 13.10
C ALA A 85 -12.93 9.37 14.54
N GLN A 86 -14.09 9.60 15.14
CA GLN A 86 -14.22 10.02 16.55
C GLN A 86 -14.43 8.83 17.50
N GLN A 87 -15.05 7.74 17.02
CA GLN A 87 -15.34 6.54 17.83
C GLN A 87 -14.13 5.63 17.97
N GLY A 88 -13.22 5.63 16.98
CA GLY A 88 -11.97 4.87 17.02
C GLY A 88 -12.12 3.37 16.80
N VAL A 89 -13.26 2.88 16.29
CA VAL A 89 -13.42 1.45 15.98
C VAL A 89 -12.49 1.05 14.84
N PRO A 90 -11.65 0.00 15.00
CA PRO A 90 -10.76 -0.44 13.93
C PRO A 90 -11.52 -0.93 12.71
N THR A 91 -11.35 -0.24 11.56
CA THR A 91 -12.04 -0.54 10.32
C THR A 91 -11.10 -0.53 9.13
N VAL A 92 -11.44 -1.32 8.12
CA VAL A 92 -10.82 -1.31 6.80
C VAL A 92 -11.91 -1.18 5.72
N THR A 93 -11.71 -0.29 4.76
CA THR A 93 -12.56 -0.13 3.58
C THR A 93 -11.74 -0.33 2.33
N TRP A 94 -12.13 -1.26 1.45
CA TRP A 94 -11.45 -1.44 0.18
C TRP A 94 -11.95 -0.42 -0.86
N ILE A 95 -11.12 0.53 -1.21
CA ILE A 95 -11.43 1.54 -2.23
C ILE A 95 -11.26 0.97 -3.65
N GLY A 96 -10.37 -0.01 -3.80
CA GLY A 96 -10.05 -0.70 -5.06
C GLY A 96 -8.54 -0.83 -5.26
N HIS A 97 -8.12 -1.85 -6.01
CA HIS A 97 -6.72 -2.19 -6.23
C HIS A 97 -5.95 -2.40 -4.92
N ALA A 98 -4.86 -1.68 -4.69
CA ALA A 98 -4.09 -1.68 -3.44
C ALA A 98 -4.51 -0.55 -2.47
N THR A 99 -5.57 0.20 -2.81
CA THR A 99 -6.06 1.31 -1.99
C THR A 99 -7.01 0.82 -0.91
N LEU A 100 -6.58 0.92 0.33
CA LEU A 100 -7.39 0.73 1.52
C LEU A 100 -7.49 2.04 2.30
N LEU A 101 -8.67 2.31 2.86
CA LEU A 101 -8.83 3.27 3.94
C LEU A 101 -8.90 2.48 5.25
N VAL A 102 -7.96 2.74 6.14
CA VAL A 102 -7.86 2.08 7.44
C VAL A 102 -8.04 3.10 8.55
N GLN A 103 -8.84 2.75 9.55
CA GLN A 103 -8.99 3.53 10.79
C GLN A 103 -8.60 2.66 11.97
N MET A 104 -7.62 3.07 12.76
CA MET A 104 -7.19 2.39 13.98
C MET A 104 -6.36 3.30 14.86
N GLY A 105 -6.36 3.10 16.17
CA GLY A 105 -5.56 3.90 17.09
C GLY A 105 -5.86 5.40 17.06
N GLY A 106 -7.08 5.78 16.68
CA GLY A 106 -7.52 7.18 16.59
C GLY A 106 -7.05 7.91 15.32
N VAL A 107 -6.52 7.20 14.32
CA VAL A 107 -6.09 7.79 13.03
C VAL A 107 -6.78 7.14 11.85
N SER A 108 -6.88 7.89 10.75
CA SER A 108 -7.36 7.42 9.44
C SER A 108 -6.26 7.56 8.41
N PHE A 109 -5.93 6.49 7.69
CA PHE A 109 -4.87 6.52 6.68
C PHE A 109 -5.23 5.74 5.42
N LEU A 110 -4.53 6.05 4.33
CA LEU A 110 -4.68 5.37 3.04
C LEU A 110 -3.40 4.61 2.68
N THR A 111 -3.58 3.46 2.04
CA THR A 111 -2.51 2.72 1.38
C THR A 111 -2.61 2.94 -0.13
N ASP A 112 -1.50 3.19 -0.81
CA ASP A 112 -1.36 3.31 -2.27
C ASP A 112 -2.57 3.95 -2.97
N PRO A 113 -2.94 5.20 -2.63
CA PRO A 113 -4.19 5.79 -3.09
C PRO A 113 -4.18 6.06 -4.60
N THR A 114 -5.08 5.37 -5.31
CA THR A 114 -5.22 5.44 -6.76
C THR A 114 -6.69 5.60 -7.15
N TRP A 115 -7.06 6.78 -7.69
CA TRP A 115 -8.39 7.09 -8.21
C TRP A 115 -8.42 7.24 -9.72
N SER A 116 -7.25 7.34 -10.37
CA SER A 116 -7.14 7.47 -11.82
C SER A 116 -7.77 6.30 -12.57
N ASN A 117 -8.37 6.60 -13.72
CA ASN A 117 -8.95 5.58 -14.59
C ASN A 117 -7.91 4.76 -15.36
N ARG A 118 -6.68 5.29 -15.49
CA ARG A 118 -5.56 4.65 -16.15
C ARG A 118 -4.26 5.02 -15.45
N PRO A 119 -3.64 4.09 -14.75
CA PRO A 119 -2.32 4.29 -14.16
C PRO A 119 -1.26 4.21 -15.27
N SER A 120 -0.87 5.36 -15.80
CA SER A 120 0.04 5.45 -16.95
C SER A 120 0.72 6.80 -17.03
N PRO A 121 1.97 6.87 -17.55
CA PRO A 121 2.66 8.13 -17.82
C PRO A 121 2.01 8.92 -18.99
N VAL A 122 1.29 8.22 -19.85
CA VAL A 122 0.67 8.81 -21.04
C VAL A 122 -0.85 8.81 -20.88
N PRO A 123 -1.50 10.00 -20.93
CA PRO A 123 -2.95 10.08 -20.86
C PRO A 123 -3.61 9.17 -21.91
N LEU A 124 -4.69 8.52 -21.54
CA LEU A 124 -5.48 7.58 -22.35
C LEU A 124 -4.78 6.25 -22.71
N LEU A 125 -3.50 6.07 -22.38
CA LEU A 125 -2.80 4.80 -22.54
C LEU A 125 -2.67 4.08 -21.17
N GLY A 126 -2.33 2.78 -21.21
CA GLY A 126 -2.21 1.95 -20.03
C GLY A 126 -3.50 1.21 -19.66
N PRO A 127 -3.44 0.35 -18.63
CA PRO A 127 -4.56 -0.50 -18.23
C PRO A 127 -5.75 0.34 -17.78
N LYS A 128 -6.94 -0.03 -18.25
CA LYS A 128 -8.18 0.65 -17.89
C LYS A 128 -8.69 0.14 -16.55
N ARG A 129 -9.20 1.03 -15.71
CA ARG A 129 -9.95 0.66 -14.51
C ARG A 129 -11.29 0.03 -14.88
N PHE A 130 -11.57 -1.16 -14.36
CA PHE A 130 -12.83 -1.87 -14.61
C PHE A 130 -13.91 -1.53 -13.59
N VAL A 131 -13.55 -1.27 -12.35
CA VAL A 131 -14.47 -0.92 -11.27
C VAL A 131 -14.14 0.47 -10.73
N LYS A 132 -15.15 1.33 -10.62
CA LYS A 132 -14.97 2.68 -10.04
C LYS A 132 -14.50 2.56 -8.59
N PRO A 133 -13.73 3.54 -8.06
CA PRO A 133 -13.39 3.58 -6.64
C PRO A 133 -14.63 3.44 -5.75
N GLY A 134 -14.48 2.75 -4.64
CA GLY A 134 -15.58 2.48 -3.71
C GLY A 134 -16.18 3.74 -3.08
N MET A 135 -15.37 4.79 -2.99
CA MET A 135 -15.73 6.08 -2.40
C MET A 135 -15.11 7.21 -3.22
N ALA A 136 -15.75 8.38 -3.27
CA ALA A 136 -15.15 9.58 -3.84
C ALA A 136 -14.15 10.20 -2.85
N ILE A 137 -13.11 10.89 -3.35
CA ILE A 137 -12.13 11.58 -2.49
C ILE A 137 -12.83 12.59 -1.55
N ALA A 138 -13.89 13.24 -2.03
CA ALA A 138 -14.66 14.21 -1.25
C ALA A 138 -15.38 13.59 -0.04
N ASP A 139 -15.73 12.30 -0.13
CA ASP A 139 -16.50 11.58 0.90
C ASP A 139 -15.60 10.93 1.97
N LEU A 140 -14.28 10.90 1.76
CA LEU A 140 -13.33 10.37 2.73
C LEU A 140 -13.42 11.11 4.08
N PRO A 141 -13.18 10.45 5.22
CA PRO A 141 -12.92 11.12 6.49
C PRO A 141 -11.65 11.99 6.37
N PRO A 142 -11.32 12.84 7.35
CA PRO A 142 -9.98 13.43 7.43
C PRO A 142 -8.90 12.34 7.35
N ILE A 143 -7.86 12.56 6.56
CA ILE A 143 -6.76 11.60 6.36
C ILE A 143 -5.52 12.13 7.05
N ASP A 144 -5.08 11.43 8.08
CA ASP A 144 -3.89 11.78 8.86
C ASP A 144 -2.61 11.55 8.07
N PHE A 145 -2.53 10.39 7.39
CA PHE A 145 -1.38 10.08 6.54
C PHE A 145 -1.71 9.11 5.41
N VAL A 146 -0.78 9.02 4.50
CA VAL A 146 -0.76 8.08 3.38
C VAL A 146 0.55 7.29 3.44
N VAL A 147 0.50 5.98 3.25
CA VAL A 147 1.68 5.15 2.99
C VAL A 147 1.68 4.70 1.53
N ILE A 148 2.84 4.79 0.88
CA ILE A 148 3.03 4.37 -0.51
C ILE A 148 4.08 3.26 -0.55
N SER A 149 3.75 2.14 -1.19
CA SER A 149 4.66 0.99 -1.25
C SER A 149 5.81 1.20 -2.23
N HIS A 150 5.53 1.70 -3.42
CA HIS A 150 6.53 1.90 -4.47
C HIS A 150 6.02 2.87 -5.56
N ASN A 151 6.84 3.12 -6.58
CA ASN A 151 6.55 4.18 -7.56
C ASN A 151 5.84 3.72 -8.85
N HIS A 152 5.37 2.49 -8.99
CA HIS A 152 4.57 2.11 -10.14
C HIS A 152 3.31 2.98 -10.23
N TYR A 153 2.79 3.17 -11.45
CA TYR A 153 1.73 4.14 -11.71
C TYR A 153 0.40 3.80 -11.04
N ASP A 154 0.14 2.53 -10.77
CA ASP A 154 -1.05 2.00 -10.11
C ASP A 154 -0.98 2.04 -8.58
N HIS A 155 0.17 2.41 -8.01
CA HIS A 155 0.40 2.62 -6.58
C HIS A 155 0.69 4.08 -6.22
N LEU A 156 1.56 4.75 -6.98
CA LEU A 156 1.88 6.17 -6.81
C LEU A 156 1.17 6.99 -7.89
N ASP A 157 -0.11 7.30 -7.67
CA ASP A 157 -0.97 8.08 -8.55
C ASP A 157 -0.88 9.57 -8.22
N LEU A 158 0.01 10.31 -8.89
CA LEU A 158 0.23 11.72 -8.61
C LEU A 158 -1.03 12.58 -8.69
N PRO A 159 -1.96 12.40 -9.65
CA PRO A 159 -3.22 13.14 -9.65
C PRO A 159 -4.04 12.94 -8.37
N THR A 160 -4.11 11.71 -7.88
CA THR A 160 -4.80 11.40 -6.61
C THR A 160 -4.08 12.02 -5.41
N LEU A 161 -2.75 11.87 -5.32
CA LEU A 161 -1.97 12.44 -4.21
C LEU A 161 -2.07 13.97 -4.15
N LYS A 162 -2.06 14.65 -5.30
CA LYS A 162 -2.33 16.10 -5.38
C LYS A 162 -3.73 16.46 -4.88
N ALA A 163 -4.73 15.69 -5.26
CA ALA A 163 -6.11 15.94 -4.82
C ALA A 163 -6.26 15.75 -3.31
N LEU A 164 -5.61 14.74 -2.73
CA LEU A 164 -5.59 14.50 -1.28
C LEU A 164 -4.86 15.62 -0.54
N ALA A 165 -3.67 16.01 -0.98
CA ALA A 165 -2.89 17.10 -0.37
C ALA A 165 -3.63 18.45 -0.46
N LYS A 166 -4.36 18.71 -1.56
CA LYS A 166 -5.18 19.91 -1.72
C LYS A 166 -6.40 19.89 -0.80
N ARG A 167 -7.05 18.72 -0.64
CA ARG A 167 -8.22 18.53 0.21
C ARG A 167 -7.86 18.72 1.68
N ASP A 168 -6.75 18.14 2.09
CA ASP A 168 -6.27 18.16 3.46
C ASP A 168 -4.76 18.46 3.48
N PRO A 169 -4.39 19.73 3.62
CA PRO A 169 -2.99 20.17 3.56
C PRO A 169 -2.12 19.64 4.72
N THR A 170 -2.70 19.06 5.76
CA THR A 170 -1.97 18.50 6.92
C THR A 170 -1.64 17.02 6.75
N THR A 171 -2.21 16.35 5.75
CA THR A 171 -1.93 14.94 5.45
C THR A 171 -0.43 14.72 5.24
N LYS A 172 0.15 13.75 5.93
CA LYS A 172 1.54 13.34 5.75
C LYS A 172 1.65 12.20 4.76
N PHE A 173 2.70 12.20 3.96
CA PHE A 173 2.96 11.16 2.95
C PHE A 173 4.24 10.45 3.30
N TYR A 174 4.13 9.18 3.67
CA TYR A 174 5.27 8.30 3.94
C TYR A 174 5.56 7.45 2.72
N VAL A 175 6.77 7.54 2.21
CA VAL A 175 7.21 6.87 0.98
C VAL A 175 8.58 6.22 1.20
N PRO A 176 8.93 5.14 0.47
CA PRO A 176 10.28 4.60 0.51
C PRO A 176 11.29 5.57 -0.13
N LEU A 177 12.56 5.46 0.23
CA LEU A 177 13.65 6.30 -0.26
C LEU A 177 13.65 6.48 -1.79
N GLY A 178 13.97 7.67 -2.25
CA GLY A 178 14.05 8.05 -3.67
C GLY A 178 12.71 8.39 -4.32
N ASN A 179 11.59 8.32 -3.58
CA ASN A 179 10.27 8.67 -4.10
C ASN A 179 9.84 10.10 -3.74
N GLY A 180 10.46 10.71 -2.73
CA GLY A 180 10.02 11.99 -2.17
C GLY A 180 10.10 13.15 -3.17
N ASP A 181 11.15 13.19 -3.99
CA ASP A 181 11.31 14.26 -4.98
C ASP A 181 10.19 14.27 -6.04
N LEU A 182 9.65 13.09 -6.38
CA LEU A 182 8.53 12.99 -7.28
C LEU A 182 7.27 13.68 -6.71
N LEU A 183 7.01 13.49 -5.41
CA LEU A 183 5.89 14.13 -4.73
C LEU A 183 6.13 15.63 -4.53
N ARG A 184 7.34 16.03 -4.12
CA ARG A 184 7.70 17.46 -3.92
C ARG A 184 7.59 18.26 -5.22
N LYS A 185 8.03 17.70 -6.36
CA LYS A 185 7.84 18.29 -7.70
C LYS A 185 6.36 18.39 -8.11
N ALA A 186 5.50 17.67 -7.43
CA ALA A 186 4.07 17.72 -7.60
C ALA A 186 3.37 18.65 -6.57
N ASP A 187 4.11 19.53 -5.89
CA ASP A 187 3.66 20.48 -4.87
C ASP A 187 3.07 19.81 -3.61
N ILE A 188 3.49 18.59 -3.30
CA ILE A 188 3.14 17.90 -2.05
C ILE A 188 4.26 18.13 -1.04
N THR A 189 3.96 18.80 0.08
CA THR A 189 4.96 19.35 1.00
C THR A 189 5.30 18.44 2.19
N HIS A 190 4.32 17.72 2.75
CA HIS A 190 4.51 16.88 3.94
C HIS A 190 4.96 15.45 3.55
N VAL A 191 6.12 15.35 2.91
CA VAL A 191 6.68 14.09 2.40
C VAL A 191 7.85 13.62 3.27
N HIS A 192 7.75 12.40 3.77
CA HIS A 192 8.74 11.72 4.60
C HIS A 192 9.23 10.45 3.89
N GLU A 193 10.52 10.38 3.64
CA GLU A 193 11.15 9.21 3.02
C GLU A 193 11.74 8.31 4.10
N LEU A 194 11.50 7.01 4.00
CA LEU A 194 12.01 6.02 4.94
C LEU A 194 12.74 4.89 4.20
N ASP A 195 13.79 4.38 4.84
CA ASP A 195 14.46 3.14 4.45
C ASP A 195 13.82 1.94 5.16
N TRP A 196 14.13 0.73 4.69
CA TRP A 196 13.74 -0.49 5.40
C TRP A 196 14.29 -0.48 6.82
N GLY A 197 13.43 -0.83 7.76
CA GLY A 197 13.75 -0.83 9.18
C GLY A 197 13.51 0.49 9.89
N GLN A 198 13.38 1.59 9.17
CA GLN A 198 13.05 2.87 9.80
C GLN A 198 11.59 2.95 10.23
N THR A 199 11.36 3.68 11.31
CA THR A 199 10.03 3.85 11.92
C THR A 199 9.73 5.31 12.20
N VAL A 200 8.44 5.64 12.26
CA VAL A 200 7.95 6.96 12.68
C VAL A 200 6.85 6.80 13.73
N ASN A 201 6.99 7.48 14.86
CA ASN A 201 5.92 7.61 15.83
C ASN A 201 4.88 8.62 15.33
N PHE A 202 3.61 8.22 15.32
CA PHE A 202 2.49 9.07 14.92
C PHE A 202 1.35 8.96 15.95
N GLY A 203 1.31 9.88 16.90
CA GLY A 203 0.37 9.80 18.01
C GLY A 203 0.54 8.49 18.81
N SER A 204 -0.51 7.67 18.85
CA SER A 204 -0.54 6.39 19.59
C SER A 204 -0.05 5.19 18.76
N ILE A 205 0.35 5.41 17.51
CA ILE A 205 0.79 4.35 16.60
C ILE A 205 2.24 4.53 16.15
N VAL A 206 2.85 3.44 15.68
CA VAL A 206 4.16 3.44 15.04
C VAL A 206 3.99 2.95 13.61
N ILE A 207 4.55 3.70 12.65
CA ILE A 207 4.60 3.38 11.23
C ILE A 207 5.97 2.79 10.94
N HIS A 208 6.03 1.56 10.39
CA HIS A 208 7.27 0.85 10.09
C HIS A 208 7.39 0.70 8.57
N CYS A 209 8.52 1.13 8.00
CA CYS A 209 8.91 0.84 6.61
C CYS A 209 9.68 -0.48 6.59
N LEU A 210 9.19 -1.49 5.84
CA LEU A 210 9.68 -2.86 5.92
C LEU A 210 10.03 -3.41 4.53
N PRO A 211 10.90 -4.43 4.44
CA PRO A 211 11.21 -5.07 3.18
C PRO A 211 9.99 -5.65 2.47
N SER A 212 10.05 -5.63 1.14
CA SER A 212 9.23 -6.46 0.26
C SER A 212 10.08 -6.91 -0.92
N ARG A 213 9.63 -7.93 -1.67
CA ARG A 213 10.34 -8.45 -2.83
C ARG A 213 9.71 -7.91 -4.11
N HIS A 214 10.20 -6.76 -4.56
CA HIS A 214 9.64 -6.07 -5.71
C HIS A 214 10.70 -5.24 -6.44
N TRP A 215 10.31 -4.27 -7.23
CA TRP A 215 11.17 -3.39 -8.01
C TRP A 215 10.48 -2.03 -8.22
N SER A 216 11.22 -1.07 -8.73
CA SER A 216 10.70 0.25 -9.04
C SER A 216 11.12 0.71 -10.42
N LYS A 217 10.20 1.36 -11.12
CA LYS A 217 10.44 2.04 -12.38
C LYS A 217 9.29 2.96 -12.73
N ARG A 218 9.62 4.15 -13.21
CA ARG A 218 8.65 5.13 -13.66
C ARG A 218 9.03 5.81 -14.98
N SER A 219 10.29 5.73 -15.35
CA SER A 219 10.84 6.28 -16.59
C SER A 219 11.80 5.29 -17.28
N ILE A 220 12.40 5.71 -18.39
CA ILE A 220 13.29 4.82 -19.17
C ILE A 220 14.57 4.46 -18.40
N ASN A 221 15.09 5.37 -17.55
CA ASN A 221 16.42 5.28 -16.96
C ASN A 221 16.40 5.32 -15.43
N ASP A 222 15.31 4.91 -14.77
CA ASP A 222 15.18 4.97 -13.31
C ASP A 222 14.92 3.61 -12.65
N ASP A 223 15.26 2.51 -13.35
CA ASP A 223 15.16 1.17 -12.79
C ASP A 223 15.82 1.11 -11.42
N ASN A 224 15.05 0.73 -10.39
CA ASN A 224 15.48 0.55 -9.01
C ASN A 224 16.24 1.75 -8.38
N LYS A 225 16.07 2.98 -8.91
CA LYS A 225 16.60 4.20 -8.29
C LYS A 225 15.76 4.69 -7.10
N SER A 226 14.53 4.22 -7.00
CA SER A 226 13.67 4.42 -5.84
C SER A 226 13.44 3.08 -5.14
N LEU A 227 13.31 3.11 -3.83
CA LEU A 227 13.04 1.92 -3.03
C LEU A 227 11.56 1.54 -3.14
N TRP A 228 11.25 0.28 -2.86
CA TRP A 228 9.93 -0.28 -2.62
C TRP A 228 9.84 -0.78 -1.18
N SER A 229 8.64 -0.94 -0.63
CA SER A 229 8.44 -1.35 0.76
C SER A 229 7.10 -1.98 1.00
N SER A 230 7.00 -2.74 2.08
CA SER A 230 5.77 -3.00 2.80
C SER A 230 5.70 -2.08 4.03
N TRP A 231 4.54 -2.04 4.68
CA TRP A 231 4.31 -1.17 5.83
C TRP A 231 3.61 -1.92 6.96
N ALA A 232 4.11 -1.79 8.18
CA ALA A 232 3.35 -2.18 9.36
C ALA A 232 2.94 -0.93 10.15
N ILE A 233 1.69 -0.90 10.57
CA ILE A 233 1.15 0.13 11.46
C ILE A 233 0.76 -0.56 12.75
N THR A 234 1.48 -0.25 13.84
CA THR A 234 1.31 -0.90 15.14
C THR A 234 0.81 0.09 16.17
N GLY A 235 -0.25 -0.24 16.86
CA GLY A 235 -0.79 0.47 18.01
C GLY A 235 -0.85 -0.41 19.24
N ALA A 236 -1.30 0.11 20.36
CA ALA A 236 -1.41 -0.64 21.61
C ALA A 236 -2.37 -1.84 21.51
N GLU A 237 -3.48 -1.67 20.76
CA GLU A 237 -4.55 -2.68 20.67
C GLU A 237 -4.55 -3.43 19.34
N LYS A 238 -4.14 -2.79 18.24
CA LYS A 238 -4.25 -3.32 16.89
C LYS A 238 -2.96 -3.17 16.11
N ARG A 239 -2.71 -4.15 15.23
CA ARG A 239 -1.58 -4.17 14.29
C ARG A 239 -2.10 -4.50 12.89
N PHE A 240 -1.76 -3.65 11.96
CA PHE A 240 -2.10 -3.77 10.56
C PHE A 240 -0.83 -3.90 9.72
N TYR A 241 -0.86 -4.78 8.71
CA TYR A 241 0.23 -4.92 7.76
C TYR A 241 -0.28 -4.73 6.33
N PHE A 242 0.45 -3.98 5.54
CA PHE A 242 0.23 -3.74 4.12
C PHE A 242 1.47 -4.17 3.33
N SER A 243 1.34 -5.19 2.50
CA SER A 243 2.48 -5.73 1.76
C SER A 243 2.96 -4.84 0.62
N GLY A 244 2.10 -3.96 0.08
CA GLY A 244 2.31 -3.44 -1.28
C GLY A 244 2.33 -4.59 -2.29
N ASP A 245 3.04 -4.39 -3.40
CA ASP A 245 3.36 -5.47 -4.33
C ASP A 245 4.62 -6.20 -3.88
N THR A 246 4.58 -7.51 -3.96
CA THR A 246 5.69 -8.37 -3.54
C THR A 246 5.54 -9.79 -4.09
N GLY A 247 6.65 -10.41 -4.48
CA GLY A 247 6.77 -11.84 -4.53
C GLY A 247 6.85 -12.44 -3.13
N TYR A 248 6.61 -13.75 -3.00
CA TYR A 248 6.80 -14.44 -1.74
C TYR A 248 8.31 -14.51 -1.38
N PHE A 249 8.63 -14.24 -0.10
CA PHE A 249 10.00 -14.29 0.42
C PHE A 249 10.02 -14.57 1.93
N SER A 250 11.15 -15.08 2.43
CA SER A 250 11.31 -15.47 3.85
C SER A 250 11.19 -14.32 4.86
N GLY A 251 11.34 -13.08 4.41
CA GLY A 251 11.19 -11.90 5.29
C GLY A 251 9.81 -11.75 5.92
N PHE A 252 8.77 -12.41 5.40
CA PHE A 252 7.45 -12.42 6.05
C PHE A 252 7.49 -13.08 7.42
N GLU A 253 8.24 -14.20 7.57
CA GLU A 253 8.44 -14.86 8.87
C GLU A 253 9.21 -13.96 9.84
N ASP A 254 10.26 -13.29 9.37
CA ASP A 254 11.01 -12.33 10.19
C ASP A 254 10.12 -11.18 10.68
N ILE A 255 9.29 -10.62 9.79
CA ILE A 255 8.34 -9.55 10.13
C ILE A 255 7.30 -10.07 11.14
N GLY A 256 6.74 -11.25 10.91
CA GLY A 256 5.78 -11.89 11.80
C GLY A 256 6.36 -12.13 13.20
N ASN A 257 7.59 -12.63 13.28
CA ASN A 257 8.27 -12.88 14.55
C ASN A 257 8.60 -11.60 15.33
N LYS A 258 8.88 -10.49 14.66
CA LYS A 258 9.28 -9.22 15.28
C LYS A 258 8.10 -8.30 15.63
N LEU A 259 7.10 -8.23 14.75
CA LEU A 259 6.00 -7.26 14.82
C LEU A 259 4.63 -7.91 14.97
N GLY A 260 4.50 -9.21 14.72
CA GLY A 260 3.25 -9.95 14.85
C GLY A 260 2.85 -10.24 16.31
N PRO A 261 1.73 -10.91 16.52
CA PRO A 261 0.73 -11.24 15.50
C PRO A 261 -0.01 -10.00 14.98
N PHE A 262 -0.33 -9.99 13.69
CA PHE A 262 -1.11 -8.91 13.08
C PHE A 262 -2.62 -9.21 13.17
N ASP A 263 -3.42 -8.20 13.50
CA ASP A 263 -4.88 -8.34 13.51
C ASP A 263 -5.46 -8.44 12.09
N LEU A 264 -4.84 -7.70 11.15
CA LEU A 264 -5.20 -7.73 9.73
C LEU A 264 -3.94 -7.53 8.88
N VAL A 265 -3.77 -8.38 7.87
CA VAL A 265 -2.77 -8.21 6.81
C VAL A 265 -3.46 -7.99 5.47
N ALA A 266 -2.99 -7.05 4.68
CA ALA A 266 -3.42 -6.82 3.31
C ALA A 266 -2.37 -7.40 2.37
N VAL A 267 -2.77 -8.40 1.56
CA VAL A 267 -1.87 -9.16 0.68
C VAL A 267 -2.35 -9.15 -0.77
N PRO A 268 -1.47 -8.97 -1.77
CA PRO A 268 -1.81 -9.01 -3.19
C PRO A 268 -2.13 -10.45 -3.61
N ILE A 269 -3.15 -10.61 -4.46
CA ILE A 269 -3.55 -11.91 -4.99
C ILE A 269 -3.68 -11.92 -6.52
N GLY A 270 -3.33 -10.84 -7.19
CA GLY A 270 -3.37 -10.70 -8.66
C GLY A 270 -2.00 -10.42 -9.26
N ALA A 271 -1.96 -10.35 -10.59
CA ALA A 271 -0.76 -10.13 -11.39
C ALA A 271 0.30 -11.23 -11.30
N TYR A 272 -0.14 -12.52 -11.21
CA TYR A 272 0.78 -13.66 -11.08
C TYR A 272 1.03 -14.43 -12.39
N GLU A 273 0.32 -14.15 -13.48
CA GLU A 273 0.51 -14.80 -14.78
C GLU A 273 1.08 -13.84 -15.86
N PRO A 274 2.03 -14.27 -16.69
CA PRO A 274 2.64 -15.60 -16.71
C PRO A 274 3.67 -15.80 -15.58
N VAL A 275 3.63 -16.94 -14.91
CA VAL A 275 4.48 -17.27 -13.73
C VAL A 275 5.96 -16.97 -13.98
N ALA A 276 6.49 -17.34 -15.16
CA ALA A 276 7.90 -17.13 -15.51
C ALA A 276 8.34 -15.64 -15.50
N MET A 277 7.41 -14.71 -15.50
CA MET A 277 7.69 -13.26 -15.50
C MET A 277 7.27 -12.60 -14.18
N MET A 278 6.18 -13.08 -13.57
CA MET A 278 5.50 -12.37 -12.47
C MET A 278 5.89 -12.87 -11.08
N ARG A 279 6.17 -14.17 -10.92
CA ARG A 279 6.36 -14.82 -9.61
C ARG A 279 7.40 -14.16 -8.71
N GLU A 280 8.46 -13.62 -9.30
CA GLU A 280 9.53 -12.98 -8.52
C GLU A 280 9.08 -11.70 -7.81
N SER A 281 8.06 -11.03 -8.35
CA SER A 281 7.58 -9.72 -7.88
C SER A 281 6.11 -9.69 -7.48
N HIS A 282 5.35 -10.77 -7.72
CA HIS A 282 3.93 -10.89 -7.39
C HIS A 282 3.60 -12.29 -6.88
N MET A 283 2.93 -12.36 -5.75
CA MET A 283 2.43 -13.61 -5.18
C MET A 283 1.20 -14.10 -5.93
N ASN A 284 1.08 -15.42 -6.10
CA ASN A 284 -0.20 -16.04 -6.41
C ASN A 284 -1.07 -16.13 -5.13
N PRO A 285 -2.37 -16.47 -5.23
CA PRO A 285 -3.26 -16.52 -4.08
C PRO A 285 -2.85 -17.50 -2.98
N GLU A 286 -2.22 -18.62 -3.31
CA GLU A 286 -1.71 -19.60 -2.35
C GLU A 286 -0.49 -19.06 -1.58
N GLU A 287 0.43 -18.40 -2.28
CA GLU A 287 1.59 -17.73 -1.69
C GLU A 287 1.14 -16.56 -0.80
N ALA A 288 0.06 -15.85 -1.14
CA ALA A 288 -0.52 -14.80 -0.30
C ALA A 288 -1.06 -15.34 1.04
N ILE A 289 -1.64 -16.55 1.05
CA ILE A 289 -2.05 -17.22 2.30
C ILE A 289 -0.82 -17.69 3.09
N ALA A 290 0.21 -18.22 2.43
CA ALA A 290 1.46 -18.59 3.11
C ALA A 290 2.09 -17.34 3.78
N ALA A 291 2.20 -16.22 3.08
CA ALA A 291 2.69 -14.97 3.63
C ALA A 291 1.85 -14.49 4.83
N ALA A 292 0.52 -14.63 4.78
CA ALA A 292 -0.35 -14.29 5.90
C ALA A 292 -0.08 -15.15 7.14
N LEU A 293 0.23 -16.44 6.95
CA LEU A 293 0.60 -17.35 8.04
C LEU A 293 1.96 -16.99 8.64
N ASP A 294 2.97 -16.72 7.80
CA ASP A 294 4.30 -16.29 8.23
C ASP A 294 4.26 -14.97 9.01
N LEU A 295 3.38 -14.04 8.60
CA LEU A 295 3.08 -12.80 9.31
C LEU A 295 2.29 -13.01 10.61
N GLN A 296 1.91 -14.25 10.95
CA GLN A 296 1.08 -14.57 12.11
C GLN A 296 -0.26 -13.81 12.10
N ALA A 297 -0.87 -13.69 10.94
CA ALA A 297 -2.09 -12.94 10.74
C ALA A 297 -3.31 -13.61 11.39
N LYS A 298 -4.13 -12.83 12.10
CA LYS A 298 -5.46 -13.27 12.56
C LYS A 298 -6.48 -13.23 11.42
N LYS A 299 -6.31 -12.28 10.48
CA LYS A 299 -7.14 -12.09 9.30
C LYS A 299 -6.31 -11.61 8.13
N ALA A 300 -6.68 -11.99 6.91
CA ALA A 300 -6.06 -11.52 5.67
C ALA A 300 -7.11 -10.93 4.73
N ILE A 301 -6.91 -9.71 4.25
CA ILE A 301 -7.72 -9.07 3.21
C ILE A 301 -6.96 -9.11 1.89
N ALA A 302 -7.64 -9.59 0.85
CA ALA A 302 -7.10 -9.64 -0.49
C ALA A 302 -7.13 -8.27 -1.17
N ILE A 303 -6.03 -7.88 -1.81
CA ILE A 303 -5.87 -6.65 -2.58
C ILE A 303 -5.26 -6.95 -3.96
N HIS A 304 -5.06 -5.92 -4.77
CA HIS A 304 -4.33 -5.95 -6.04
C HIS A 304 -4.91 -6.93 -7.07
N TYR A 305 -6.24 -7.05 -7.16
CA TYR A 305 -6.92 -7.87 -8.16
C TYR A 305 -8.17 -7.15 -8.71
N GLY A 306 -8.60 -7.53 -9.90
CA GLY A 306 -9.89 -7.17 -10.47
C GLY A 306 -10.15 -5.69 -10.77
N THR A 307 -9.27 -4.76 -10.35
CA THR A 307 -9.43 -3.32 -10.60
C THR A 307 -8.86 -2.92 -11.94
N PHE A 308 -7.67 -3.39 -12.25
CA PHE A 308 -6.97 -3.20 -13.52
C PHE A 308 -6.63 -4.56 -14.13
N ASP A 309 -6.58 -4.64 -15.46
CA ASP A 309 -6.16 -5.83 -16.19
C ASP A 309 -4.64 -5.76 -16.43
N LEU A 310 -3.85 -6.28 -15.50
CA LEU A 310 -2.37 -6.14 -15.50
C LEU A 310 -1.65 -7.39 -16.01
N SER A 311 -2.31 -8.54 -16.06
CA SER A 311 -1.70 -9.85 -16.23
C SER A 311 -2.61 -10.83 -16.98
N ASP A 312 -2.20 -12.07 -17.16
CA ASP A 312 -2.89 -13.02 -18.04
C ASP A 312 -3.93 -13.89 -17.32
N GLU A 313 -3.94 -13.94 -15.98
CA GLU A 313 -4.97 -14.69 -15.25
C GLU A 313 -6.38 -14.11 -15.44
N PRO A 314 -7.42 -14.94 -15.40
CA PRO A 314 -8.82 -14.48 -15.43
C PRO A 314 -9.15 -13.64 -14.20
N LEU A 315 -9.81 -12.49 -14.36
CA LEU A 315 -10.12 -11.53 -13.28
C LEU A 315 -10.89 -12.16 -12.10
N ALA A 316 -11.71 -13.17 -12.36
CA ALA A 316 -12.52 -13.86 -11.33
C ALA A 316 -11.80 -15.04 -10.66
N GLU A 317 -10.59 -15.40 -11.08
CA GLU A 317 -9.86 -16.55 -10.54
C GLU A 317 -9.21 -16.27 -9.18
N PRO A 318 -8.47 -15.16 -8.98
CA PRO A 318 -7.71 -14.92 -7.75
C PRO A 318 -8.54 -15.03 -6.46
N PRO A 319 -9.75 -14.47 -6.35
CA PRO A 319 -10.56 -14.60 -5.14
C PRO A 319 -10.94 -16.04 -4.80
N LYS A 320 -11.22 -16.86 -5.82
CA LYS A 320 -11.62 -18.27 -5.64
C LYS A 320 -10.45 -19.09 -5.10
N ARG A 321 -9.27 -18.91 -5.69
CA ARG A 321 -8.02 -19.58 -5.24
C ARG A 321 -7.64 -19.16 -3.83
N PHE A 322 -7.71 -17.86 -3.51
CA PHE A 322 -7.41 -17.32 -2.19
C PHE A 322 -8.29 -17.94 -1.09
N LEU A 323 -9.60 -17.99 -1.30
CA LEU A 323 -10.54 -18.61 -0.36
C LEU A 323 -10.32 -20.13 -0.24
N ALA A 324 -10.01 -20.81 -1.35
CA ALA A 324 -9.72 -22.25 -1.34
C ALA A 324 -8.42 -22.54 -0.57
N ALA A 325 -7.36 -21.77 -0.80
CA ALA A 325 -6.09 -21.89 -0.08
C ALA A 325 -6.28 -21.66 1.42
N ALA A 326 -7.00 -20.60 1.79
CA ALA A 326 -7.27 -20.30 3.20
C ALA A 326 -8.05 -21.41 3.90
N LYS A 327 -9.07 -21.99 3.23
CA LYS A 327 -9.87 -23.09 3.79
C LYS A 327 -9.04 -24.34 4.10
N SER A 328 -8.00 -24.60 3.31
CA SER A 328 -7.09 -25.74 3.51
C SER A 328 -5.86 -25.43 4.36
N SER A 329 -5.75 -24.22 4.90
CA SER A 329 -4.62 -23.77 5.73
C SER A 329 -5.02 -23.56 7.19
N ALA A 330 -4.04 -23.32 8.04
CA ALA A 330 -4.25 -22.98 9.45
C ALA A 330 -4.94 -21.63 9.66
N LEU A 331 -4.94 -20.73 8.66
CA LEU A 331 -5.67 -19.45 8.73
C LEU A 331 -7.19 -19.66 8.80
N GLY A 332 -7.71 -20.62 8.03
CA GLY A 332 -9.14 -20.92 7.95
C GLY A 332 -9.90 -19.95 7.03
N GLY A 333 -10.95 -20.45 6.38
CA GLY A 333 -11.68 -19.68 5.38
C GLY A 333 -12.41 -18.43 5.88
N SER A 334 -12.78 -18.38 7.17
CA SER A 334 -13.46 -17.20 7.75
C SER A 334 -12.50 -16.02 8.02
N ALA A 335 -11.21 -16.28 8.13
CA ALA A 335 -10.18 -15.27 8.33
C ALA A 335 -9.67 -14.66 7.02
N ALA A 336 -9.91 -15.30 5.87
CA ALA A 336 -9.57 -14.77 4.55
C ALA A 336 -10.73 -13.94 3.99
N TRP A 337 -10.47 -12.67 3.72
CA TRP A 337 -11.49 -11.71 3.32
C TRP A 337 -11.37 -11.33 1.86
N ILE A 338 -12.41 -11.68 1.11
CA ILE A 338 -12.75 -11.08 -0.18
C ILE A 338 -13.89 -10.10 0.09
N VAL A 339 -13.63 -8.82 -0.10
CA VAL A 339 -14.60 -7.75 0.17
C VAL A 339 -14.99 -7.05 -1.13
N LYS A 340 -16.18 -6.44 -1.15
CA LYS A 340 -16.62 -5.63 -2.29
C LYS A 340 -15.89 -4.29 -2.28
N VAL A 341 -15.69 -3.71 -3.45
CA VAL A 341 -15.14 -2.35 -3.56
C VAL A 341 -16.12 -1.37 -2.91
N GLY A 342 -15.67 -0.62 -1.91
CA GLY A 342 -16.47 0.28 -1.06
C GLY A 342 -16.99 -0.35 0.23
N GLU A 343 -16.87 -1.67 0.40
CA GLU A 343 -17.27 -2.35 1.64
C GLU A 343 -16.31 -2.01 2.78
N THR A 344 -16.88 -1.72 3.95
CA THR A 344 -16.16 -1.51 5.21
C THR A 344 -16.36 -2.69 6.14
N ARG A 345 -15.28 -3.17 6.76
CA ARG A 345 -15.30 -4.20 7.81
C ARG A 345 -14.56 -3.76 9.05
N THR A 346 -14.99 -4.23 10.21
CA THR A 346 -14.24 -4.12 11.47
C THR A 346 -13.28 -5.29 11.64
N PHE A 347 -12.08 -5.07 12.24
CA PHE A 347 -11.06 -6.11 12.42
C PHE A 347 -10.43 -6.14 13.82
#